data_08aa34f196adef407b58e25bfe63ae57
#
_entry.id   08aa34f196adef407b58e25bfe63ae57
#
_cell.length_a   1.000
_cell.length_b   1.000
_cell.length_c   1.000
_cell.angle_alpha   90.00
_cell.angle_beta   90.00
_cell.angle_gamma   90.00
#
_symmetry.space_group_name_H-M   'P 1'
#
loop_
_entity.id
_entity.type
_entity.pdbx_description
1 polymer ?
#
loop_
_entity_poly.entity_id
_entity_poly.type
_entity_poly.pdbx_seq_one_letter_code
_entity_poly.pdbx_strand_id
1 'polypeptide(L)'
;MPPRSRPLRVLVGCVVVVAAAGGCSAHRETPESPASPPAATSEGTPPARVTGAPRVVPAPFRDPLPGMPPAVPGRVYAHAGAGQVAPQAAGDPAYLYVPNAYGAPVTTVIDQRTRTIVRVLHTGELSQHVTPSWDLRTLYVEASASNQLVAIDPATGRIERRIPQRRPYNLYFTPDGRHGIVMDEEHDDIAFTDPRTFRRGAVVHDGSCRGPNHADFSADGRYFLVSCEFSGSLLKVSTTSHRVTGRLDLGPGSKPQDVRLSPDGRVFYVADMARDRLLRIGWRHLRVVGVTHLPSMPHGIYPSRDGRHLYVSDRMAGEVSVVSVASHQVVDTWKAPGSHPDMGGVSADGRTLWLSGRYDGHVYGWDTRTGKLVAKIDVGGNPHGLLVWPQPGRYSLGHTGNLR
;
A
#
# COMPACT_ATOMS: atom_id res chain seq x y z
N MET A 1 -27.61 -21.03 46.33
CA MET A 1 -26.58 -20.07 46.76
C MET A 1 -25.40 -20.21 45.77
N PRO A 2 -25.11 -19.25 44.88
CA PRO A 2 -23.92 -19.23 44.05
C PRO A 2 -22.79 -18.44 44.76
N PRO A 3 -21.52 -18.74 44.48
CA PRO A 3 -20.40 -18.07 45.13
C PRO A 3 -20.09 -16.71 44.50
N ARG A 4 -19.72 -15.79 45.41
CA ARG A 4 -19.37 -14.39 45.09
C ARG A 4 -17.99 -14.27 44.44
N SER A 5 -17.92 -13.57 43.32
CA SER A 5 -16.67 -13.15 42.65
C SER A 5 -16.06 -11.94 43.37
N ARG A 6 -14.74 -12.01 43.63
CA ARG A 6 -13.93 -10.90 44.17
C ARG A 6 -13.38 -10.04 43.02
N PRO A 7 -13.29 -8.72 43.14
CA PRO A 7 -12.68 -7.87 42.14
C PRO A 7 -11.13 -7.86 42.25
N LEU A 8 -10.49 -7.94 41.11
CA LEU A 8 -9.03 -7.80 40.94
C LEU A 8 -8.67 -6.30 40.98
N ARG A 9 -7.86 -5.90 41.94
CA ARG A 9 -7.30 -4.54 42.02
C ARG A 9 -6.06 -4.45 41.10
N VAL A 10 -6.10 -3.55 40.13
CA VAL A 10 -4.93 -3.15 39.33
C VAL A 10 -4.21 -2.03 40.08
N LEU A 11 -2.96 -2.26 40.45
CA LEU A 11 -2.04 -1.23 40.96
C LEU A 11 -1.41 -0.48 39.78
N VAL A 12 -1.68 0.81 39.72
CA VAL A 12 -0.96 1.74 38.82
C VAL A 12 0.24 2.26 39.58
N GLY A 13 1.44 1.89 39.16
CA GLY A 13 2.70 2.42 39.67
C GLY A 13 3.10 3.69 38.92
N CYS A 14 3.06 4.84 39.59
CA CYS A 14 3.68 6.07 39.09
C CYS A 14 5.20 6.01 39.30
N VAL A 15 5.97 6.14 38.24
CA VAL A 15 7.41 6.42 38.29
C VAL A 15 7.63 7.92 38.14
N VAL A 16 8.11 8.53 39.20
CA VAL A 16 8.56 9.92 39.22
C VAL A 16 10.04 9.96 38.83
N VAL A 17 10.38 10.64 37.76
CA VAL A 17 11.78 10.95 37.39
C VAL A 17 12.12 12.34 37.88
N VAL A 18 13.07 12.41 38.79
CA VAL A 18 13.65 13.68 39.31
C VAL A 18 14.78 14.12 38.37
N ALA A 19 14.65 15.31 37.82
CA ALA A 19 15.69 15.95 37.05
C ALA A 19 16.62 16.73 38.02
N ALA A 20 17.91 16.40 38.01
CA ALA A 20 18.95 17.19 38.70
C ALA A 20 19.56 18.19 37.71
N ALA A 21 19.48 19.47 38.05
CA ALA A 21 20.16 20.56 37.38
C ALA A 21 21.58 20.71 37.94
N GLY A 22 22.58 20.68 37.08
CA GLY A 22 23.96 21.05 37.38
C GLY A 22 24.44 22.05 36.35
N GLY A 23 24.57 23.32 36.78
CA GLY A 23 25.20 24.38 35.98
C GLY A 23 26.73 24.38 36.15
N CYS A 24 27.44 24.70 35.10
CA CYS A 24 28.80 25.25 35.18
C CYS A 24 29.07 26.19 34.00
N SER A 25 29.76 27.27 34.39
CA SER A 25 29.98 28.52 33.66
C SER A 25 30.98 28.44 32.51
N ALA A 26 30.91 29.46 31.71
CA ALA A 26 31.64 29.83 30.52
C ALA A 26 33.19 29.91 30.66
N HIS A 27 33.90 29.62 29.59
CA HIS A 27 35.04 30.39 29.10
C HIS A 27 34.99 30.47 27.56
N ARG A 28 35.01 31.72 27.09
CA ARG A 28 35.19 32.06 25.68
C ARG A 28 36.70 32.07 25.41
N GLU A 29 37.14 31.30 24.43
CA GLU A 29 38.38 31.58 23.70
C GLU A 29 38.09 31.47 22.21
N THR A 30 38.41 32.54 21.49
CA THR A 30 38.43 32.65 20.05
C THR A 30 39.79 32.17 19.53
N PRO A 31 39.85 31.28 18.55
CA PRO A 31 41.08 31.07 17.80
C PRO A 31 41.07 31.85 16.48
N GLU A 32 42.23 32.52 16.25
CA GLU A 32 42.60 33.22 15.03
C GLU A 32 42.57 32.32 13.80
N SER A 33 42.20 32.96 12.67
CA SER A 33 42.28 32.39 11.31
C SER A 33 43.71 32.26 10.84
N PRO A 34 44.17 31.13 10.32
CA PRO A 34 45.42 31.09 9.58
C PRO A 34 45.24 31.47 8.11
N ALA A 35 46.22 32.22 7.61
CA ALA A 35 46.33 32.75 6.26
C ALA A 35 46.33 31.68 5.15
N SER A 36 45.69 32.01 4.03
CA SER A 36 45.69 31.21 2.82
C SER A 36 47.07 31.17 2.12
N PRO A 37 47.51 30.01 1.62
CA PRO A 37 48.66 29.94 0.73
C PRO A 37 48.29 30.30 -0.72
N PRO A 38 49.28 30.72 -1.56
CA PRO A 38 49.00 31.20 -2.90
C PRO A 38 48.61 30.10 -3.89
N ALA A 39 47.77 30.48 -4.85
CA ALA A 39 47.23 29.62 -5.91
C ALA A 39 48.35 29.05 -6.79
N ALA A 40 48.43 27.74 -6.87
CA ALA A 40 49.19 27.05 -7.88
C ALA A 40 48.31 26.86 -9.14
N THR A 41 48.76 27.39 -10.26
CA THR A 41 48.20 27.15 -11.60
C THR A 41 48.51 25.73 -12.03
N SER A 42 47.51 24.86 -12.03
CA SER A 42 47.58 23.54 -12.64
C SER A 42 46.98 23.60 -14.05
N GLU A 43 47.79 23.36 -15.05
CA GLU A 43 47.37 23.11 -16.44
C GLU A 43 46.40 21.90 -16.45
N GLY A 44 45.19 22.15 -16.95
CA GLY A 44 44.15 21.14 -17.01
C GLY A 44 44.41 20.09 -18.10
N THR A 45 44.64 18.88 -17.68
CA THR A 45 44.51 17.70 -18.56
C THR A 45 43.01 17.55 -18.93
N PRO A 46 42.66 17.45 -20.22
CA PRO A 46 41.27 17.29 -20.64
C PRO A 46 40.71 15.97 -20.10
N PRO A 47 39.45 15.94 -19.67
CA PRO A 47 38.85 14.73 -19.12
C PRO A 47 38.79 13.65 -20.18
N ALA A 48 39.26 12.45 -19.85
CA ALA A 48 39.20 11.26 -20.70
C ALA A 48 37.74 11.03 -21.13
N ARG A 49 37.50 11.04 -22.46
CA ARG A 49 36.22 10.64 -23.05
C ARG A 49 35.93 9.20 -22.67
N VAL A 50 35.01 8.98 -21.76
CA VAL A 50 34.47 7.65 -21.46
C VAL A 50 33.60 7.23 -22.65
N THR A 51 34.20 6.57 -23.63
CA THR A 51 33.51 5.89 -24.73
C THR A 51 33.09 4.51 -24.29
N GLY A 52 32.19 4.46 -23.27
CA GLY A 52 31.43 3.26 -22.99
C GLY A 52 30.08 3.39 -23.66
N ALA A 53 29.78 2.50 -24.63
CA ALA A 53 28.41 2.39 -25.14
C ALA A 53 27.43 2.29 -23.94
N PRO A 54 26.28 3.00 -23.98
CA PRO A 54 25.34 2.96 -22.87
C PRO A 54 24.94 1.50 -22.64
N ARG A 55 25.19 1.00 -21.43
CA ARG A 55 24.75 -0.34 -21.01
C ARG A 55 23.23 -0.37 -21.17
N VAL A 56 22.76 -1.04 -22.22
CA VAL A 56 21.32 -1.26 -22.40
C VAL A 56 20.85 -2.11 -21.24
N VAL A 57 20.22 -1.47 -20.26
CA VAL A 57 19.55 -2.19 -19.17
C VAL A 57 18.37 -2.91 -19.79
N PRO A 58 18.30 -4.26 -19.72
CA PRO A 58 17.18 -5.00 -20.28
C PRO A 58 15.86 -4.46 -19.70
N ALA A 59 14.89 -4.26 -20.57
CA ALA A 59 13.56 -3.81 -20.13
C ALA A 59 12.89 -4.90 -19.28
N PRO A 60 12.17 -4.54 -18.20
CA PRO A 60 11.46 -5.50 -17.36
C PRO A 60 10.25 -6.16 -18.05
N PHE A 61 10.03 -5.88 -19.32
CA PHE A 61 8.89 -6.34 -20.14
C PHE A 61 9.27 -7.42 -21.17
N ARG A 62 10.45 -8.03 -21.07
CA ARG A 62 10.81 -9.17 -21.92
C ARG A 62 10.04 -10.40 -21.43
N ASP A 63 9.41 -11.12 -22.34
CA ASP A 63 8.67 -12.35 -22.06
C ASP A 63 7.56 -12.21 -21.01
N PRO A 64 6.45 -11.50 -21.27
CA PRO A 64 5.33 -11.37 -20.36
C PRO A 64 4.71 -12.73 -20.02
N LEU A 65 3.99 -12.81 -18.92
CA LEU A 65 3.22 -13.99 -18.52
C LEU A 65 2.22 -14.35 -19.64
N PRO A 66 2.22 -15.61 -20.16
CA PRO A 66 1.28 -16.02 -21.19
C PRO A 66 -0.19 -15.82 -20.77
N GLY A 67 -0.97 -15.16 -21.63
CA GLY A 67 -2.38 -14.83 -21.36
C GLY A 67 -2.61 -13.52 -20.62
N MET A 68 -1.55 -12.85 -20.16
CA MET A 68 -1.64 -11.52 -19.61
C MET A 68 -2.04 -10.50 -20.70
N PRO A 69 -2.92 -9.53 -20.42
CA PRO A 69 -3.21 -8.44 -21.35
C PRO A 69 -1.92 -7.68 -21.74
N PRO A 70 -1.80 -7.21 -23.00
CA PRO A 70 -0.59 -6.54 -23.47
C PRO A 70 -0.20 -5.35 -22.58
N ALA A 71 1.05 -5.33 -22.12
CA ALA A 71 1.63 -4.23 -21.34
C ALA A 71 2.39 -3.27 -22.25
N VAL A 72 2.43 -1.99 -21.88
CA VAL A 72 3.24 -0.98 -22.57
C VAL A 72 4.62 -0.92 -21.90
N PRO A 73 5.70 -1.24 -22.60
CA PRO A 73 7.05 -1.20 -22.03
C PRO A 73 7.39 0.16 -21.40
N GLY A 74 7.88 0.13 -20.14
CA GLY A 74 8.23 1.34 -19.39
C GLY A 74 7.05 2.20 -18.93
N ARG A 75 5.81 1.72 -19.09
CA ARG A 75 4.59 2.43 -18.67
C ARG A 75 3.57 1.46 -18.08
N VAL A 76 3.85 0.98 -16.87
CA VAL A 76 3.02 -0.02 -16.15
C VAL A 76 1.56 0.41 -16.06
N TYR A 77 1.31 1.67 -15.80
CA TYR A 77 -0.02 2.26 -15.63
C TYR A 77 -0.51 3.00 -16.89
N ALA A 78 -0.08 2.56 -18.09
CA ALA A 78 -0.44 3.22 -19.36
C ALA A 78 -1.96 3.32 -19.60
N HIS A 79 -2.74 2.41 -19.00
CA HIS A 79 -4.20 2.34 -19.11
C HIS A 79 -4.93 2.70 -17.81
N ALA A 80 -4.21 3.20 -16.80
CA ALA A 80 -4.76 3.62 -15.52
C ALA A 80 -4.68 5.14 -15.29
N GLY A 81 -4.53 5.91 -16.37
CA GLY A 81 -4.56 7.38 -16.36
C GLY A 81 -5.96 7.94 -16.06
N ALA A 82 -6.03 9.23 -15.75
CA ALA A 82 -7.29 9.91 -15.41
C ALA A 82 -8.38 9.65 -16.47
N GLY A 83 -9.56 9.23 -16.02
CA GLY A 83 -10.72 8.96 -16.87
C GLY A 83 -10.68 7.66 -17.70
N GLN A 84 -9.59 6.89 -17.67
CA GLN A 84 -9.46 5.65 -18.44
C GLN A 84 -10.16 4.46 -17.74
N VAL A 85 -11.41 4.64 -17.37
CA VAL A 85 -12.23 3.58 -16.77
C VAL A 85 -12.62 2.56 -17.83
N ALA A 86 -12.47 1.29 -17.50
CA ALA A 86 -12.84 0.20 -18.42
C ALA A 86 -14.35 0.20 -18.72
N PRO A 87 -14.78 -0.19 -19.95
CA PRO A 87 -16.19 -0.17 -20.33
C PRO A 87 -17.11 -0.94 -19.39
N GLN A 88 -16.65 -2.05 -18.80
CA GLN A 88 -17.42 -2.88 -17.87
C GLN A 88 -17.68 -2.21 -16.51
N ALA A 89 -16.94 -1.16 -16.16
CA ALA A 89 -17.09 -0.40 -14.93
C ALA A 89 -17.54 1.06 -15.17
N ALA A 90 -17.60 1.50 -16.42
CA ALA A 90 -17.88 2.90 -16.77
C ALA A 90 -19.29 3.39 -16.39
N GLY A 91 -20.25 2.45 -16.26
CA GLY A 91 -21.62 2.73 -15.84
C GLY A 91 -21.87 2.64 -14.34
N ASP A 92 -20.90 2.20 -13.58
CA ASP A 92 -21.05 2.00 -12.14
C ASP A 92 -21.09 3.34 -11.39
N PRO A 93 -21.85 3.42 -10.29
CA PRO A 93 -21.89 4.63 -9.47
C PRO A 93 -20.52 4.88 -8.81
N ALA A 94 -20.16 6.17 -8.70
CA ALA A 94 -18.92 6.59 -8.08
C ALA A 94 -19.02 6.49 -6.56
N TYR A 95 -18.66 5.34 -6.00
CA TYR A 95 -18.74 5.03 -4.58
C TYR A 95 -17.36 4.81 -3.94
N LEU A 96 -17.32 5.05 -2.61
CA LEU A 96 -16.28 4.54 -1.74
C LEU A 96 -16.86 3.35 -0.97
N TYR A 97 -16.14 2.26 -0.95
CA TYR A 97 -16.47 1.10 -0.10
C TYR A 97 -15.48 1.05 1.05
N VAL A 98 -15.98 1.22 2.26
CA VAL A 98 -15.19 1.44 3.48
C VAL A 98 -15.42 0.28 4.44
N PRO A 99 -14.58 -0.76 4.43
CA PRO A 99 -14.71 -1.89 5.34
C PRO A 99 -14.27 -1.47 6.74
N ASN A 100 -14.95 -2.00 7.75
CA ASN A 100 -14.65 -1.75 9.14
C ASN A 100 -13.93 -2.96 9.75
N ALA A 101 -12.65 -2.79 10.07
CA ALA A 101 -11.84 -3.88 10.61
C ALA A 101 -12.17 -4.20 12.06
N TYR A 102 -12.49 -3.18 12.86
CA TYR A 102 -12.88 -3.37 14.26
C TYR A 102 -14.11 -2.51 14.60
N GLY A 103 -15.03 -3.06 15.35
CA GLY A 103 -16.31 -2.45 15.70
C GLY A 103 -17.47 -3.15 15.00
N ALA A 104 -18.39 -2.41 14.39
CA ALA A 104 -19.51 -3.01 13.67
C ALA A 104 -19.04 -3.82 12.45
N PRO A 105 -19.62 -5.03 12.20
CA PRO A 105 -19.19 -5.93 11.12
C PRO A 105 -19.75 -5.49 9.75
N VAL A 106 -19.41 -4.29 9.32
CA VAL A 106 -20.01 -3.62 8.17
C VAL A 106 -18.98 -3.08 7.20
N THR A 107 -19.43 -2.85 5.96
CA THR A 107 -18.79 -2.00 4.96
C THR A 107 -19.72 -0.84 4.66
N THR A 108 -19.26 0.38 4.90
CA THR A 108 -20.00 1.62 4.61
C THR A 108 -19.78 2.01 3.16
N VAL A 109 -20.86 2.35 2.45
CA VAL A 109 -20.81 2.83 1.06
C VAL A 109 -21.13 4.30 1.01
N ILE A 110 -20.25 5.10 0.43
CA ILE A 110 -20.33 6.56 0.37
C ILE A 110 -20.35 6.99 -1.10
N ASP A 111 -21.26 7.88 -1.45
CA ASP A 111 -21.23 8.56 -2.75
C ASP A 111 -20.10 9.60 -2.77
N GLN A 112 -19.16 9.47 -3.73
CA GLN A 112 -17.99 10.36 -3.82
C GLN A 112 -18.36 11.80 -4.12
N ARG A 113 -19.45 12.03 -4.86
CA ARG A 113 -19.89 13.36 -5.30
C ARG A 113 -20.61 14.12 -4.19
N THR A 114 -21.57 13.45 -3.52
CA THR A 114 -22.36 14.07 -2.44
C THR A 114 -21.67 13.98 -1.09
N ARG A 115 -20.69 13.05 -0.95
CA ARG A 115 -19.96 12.77 0.30
C ARG A 115 -20.88 12.28 1.42
N THR A 116 -21.96 11.61 1.05
CA THR A 116 -22.96 11.06 1.99
C THR A 116 -22.94 9.55 1.99
N ILE A 117 -23.22 8.95 3.14
CA ILE A 117 -23.40 7.51 3.27
C ILE A 117 -24.71 7.15 2.56
N VAL A 118 -24.62 6.28 1.55
CA VAL A 118 -25.78 5.81 0.78
C VAL A 118 -26.20 4.40 1.18
N ARG A 119 -25.32 3.66 1.87
CA ARG A 119 -25.60 2.28 2.29
C ARG A 119 -24.65 1.83 3.39
N VAL A 120 -25.12 0.91 4.23
CA VAL A 120 -24.31 0.14 5.16
C VAL A 120 -24.57 -1.34 4.88
N LEU A 121 -23.52 -2.10 4.58
CA LEU A 121 -23.57 -3.51 4.23
C LEU A 121 -23.05 -4.35 5.40
N HIS A 122 -23.79 -5.34 5.85
CA HIS A 122 -23.33 -6.29 6.85
C HIS A 122 -22.38 -7.31 6.19
N THR A 123 -21.09 -7.07 6.23
CA THR A 123 -20.07 -7.87 5.52
C THR A 123 -19.38 -8.92 6.38
N GLY A 124 -19.47 -8.80 7.69
CA GLY A 124 -18.85 -9.73 8.63
C GLY A 124 -17.73 -9.09 9.44
N GLU A 125 -17.27 -9.85 10.42
CA GLU A 125 -16.28 -9.38 11.39
C GLU A 125 -14.88 -9.28 10.76
N LEU A 126 -14.12 -8.29 11.20
CA LEU A 126 -12.76 -8.01 10.75
C LEU A 126 -12.70 -7.89 9.22
N SER A 127 -13.59 -7.04 8.66
CA SER A 127 -13.57 -6.72 7.23
C SER A 127 -12.33 -5.85 6.95
N GLN A 128 -11.34 -6.42 6.23
CA GLN A 128 -10.01 -5.81 6.07
C GLN A 128 -9.93 -4.90 4.85
N HIS A 129 -10.25 -5.43 3.67
CA HIS A 129 -10.12 -4.71 2.41
C HIS A 129 -11.36 -4.90 1.53
N VAL A 130 -11.44 -4.12 0.46
CA VAL A 130 -12.37 -4.33 -0.64
C VAL A 130 -11.59 -4.39 -1.94
N THR A 131 -11.70 -5.52 -2.64
CA THR A 131 -10.89 -5.84 -3.82
C THR A 131 -11.76 -6.02 -5.05
N PRO A 132 -11.51 -5.31 -6.17
CA PRO A 132 -12.16 -5.59 -7.44
C PRO A 132 -11.70 -6.93 -8.03
N SER A 133 -12.63 -7.71 -8.61
CA SER A 133 -12.30 -8.88 -9.41
C SER A 133 -11.40 -8.52 -10.60
N TRP A 134 -10.66 -9.49 -11.12
CA TRP A 134 -9.78 -9.29 -12.27
C TRP A 134 -10.50 -8.65 -13.46
N ASP A 135 -11.73 -9.07 -13.74
CA ASP A 135 -12.56 -8.59 -14.85
C ASP A 135 -13.40 -7.35 -14.51
N LEU A 136 -13.23 -6.78 -13.30
CA LEU A 136 -13.89 -5.55 -12.83
C LEU A 136 -15.42 -5.66 -12.71
N ARG A 137 -15.97 -6.88 -12.57
CA ARG A 137 -17.42 -7.11 -12.53
C ARG A 137 -17.98 -7.39 -11.15
N THR A 138 -17.11 -7.63 -10.17
CA THR A 138 -17.50 -7.93 -8.79
C THR A 138 -16.51 -7.27 -7.84
N LEU A 139 -16.98 -6.78 -6.71
CA LEU A 139 -16.12 -6.34 -5.61
C LEU A 139 -16.18 -7.40 -4.50
N TYR A 140 -15.05 -7.69 -3.88
CA TYR A 140 -14.96 -8.64 -2.77
C TYR A 140 -14.54 -7.93 -1.50
N VAL A 141 -15.27 -8.12 -0.40
CA VAL A 141 -14.87 -7.72 0.94
C VAL A 141 -14.23 -8.91 1.64
N GLU A 142 -13.03 -8.75 2.13
CA GLU A 142 -12.28 -9.74 2.90
C GLU A 142 -12.69 -9.68 4.38
N ALA A 143 -13.72 -10.48 4.76
CA ALA A 143 -14.19 -10.58 6.15
C ALA A 143 -13.42 -11.67 6.89
N SER A 144 -12.23 -11.32 7.37
CA SER A 144 -11.21 -12.24 7.86
C SER A 144 -11.69 -13.08 9.05
N ALA A 145 -12.25 -12.47 10.09
CA ALA A 145 -12.73 -13.21 11.26
C ALA A 145 -14.01 -14.02 10.98
N SER A 146 -14.79 -13.61 9.97
CA SER A 146 -15.96 -14.38 9.53
C SER A 146 -15.62 -15.50 8.55
N ASN A 147 -14.34 -15.69 8.17
CA ASN A 147 -13.88 -16.70 7.23
C ASN A 147 -14.63 -16.67 5.90
N GLN A 148 -14.81 -15.49 5.30
CA GLN A 148 -15.54 -15.35 4.05
C GLN A 148 -15.06 -14.18 3.19
N LEU A 149 -15.28 -14.31 1.89
CA LEU A 149 -15.34 -13.19 0.95
C LEU A 149 -16.81 -12.82 0.74
N VAL A 150 -17.11 -11.52 0.74
CA VAL A 150 -18.48 -11.03 0.45
C VAL A 150 -18.45 -10.36 -0.90
N ALA A 151 -19.12 -10.97 -1.88
CA ALA A 151 -19.23 -10.43 -3.22
C ALA A 151 -20.30 -9.35 -3.28
N ILE A 152 -19.96 -8.22 -3.89
CA ILE A 152 -20.82 -7.06 -4.12
C ILE A 152 -20.90 -6.81 -5.61
N ASP A 153 -22.10 -6.61 -6.12
CA ASP A 153 -22.35 -6.09 -7.47
C ASP A 153 -22.01 -4.59 -7.50
N PRO A 154 -20.99 -4.16 -8.25
CA PRO A 154 -20.57 -2.77 -8.27
C PRO A 154 -21.61 -1.83 -8.91
N ALA A 155 -22.45 -2.31 -9.83
CA ALA A 155 -23.47 -1.50 -10.48
C ALA A 155 -24.60 -1.09 -9.51
N THR A 156 -24.92 -1.96 -8.54
CA THR A 156 -25.98 -1.71 -7.56
C THR A 156 -25.47 -1.40 -6.17
N GLY A 157 -24.21 -1.71 -5.87
CA GLY A 157 -23.62 -1.60 -4.54
C GLY A 157 -24.25 -2.57 -3.53
N ARG A 158 -24.80 -3.72 -3.95
CA ARG A 158 -25.49 -4.68 -3.09
C ARG A 158 -24.70 -5.98 -2.98
N ILE A 159 -24.82 -6.63 -1.82
CA ILE A 159 -24.27 -7.99 -1.64
C ILE A 159 -25.01 -8.96 -2.54
N GLU A 160 -24.25 -9.72 -3.34
CA GLU A 160 -24.76 -10.79 -4.17
C GLU A 160 -24.66 -12.17 -3.49
N ARG A 161 -23.49 -12.46 -2.92
CA ARG A 161 -23.21 -13.77 -2.32
C ARG A 161 -22.10 -13.70 -1.29
N ARG A 162 -22.00 -14.75 -0.47
CA ARG A 162 -20.92 -14.98 0.49
C ARG A 162 -20.20 -16.26 0.12
N ILE A 163 -18.88 -16.23 0.14
CA ILE A 163 -18.01 -17.31 -0.30
C ILE A 163 -17.13 -17.72 0.88
N PRO A 164 -17.23 -18.96 1.38
CA PRO A 164 -16.34 -19.43 2.43
C PRO A 164 -14.89 -19.34 2.01
N GLN A 165 -14.06 -18.67 2.81
CA GLN A 165 -12.63 -18.51 2.59
C GLN A 165 -11.91 -18.36 3.93
N ARG A 166 -10.91 -19.18 4.19
CA ARG A 166 -10.19 -19.15 5.46
C ARG A 166 -9.41 -17.83 5.60
N ARG A 167 -9.69 -17.08 6.64
CA ARG A 167 -8.99 -15.88 7.12
C ARG A 167 -8.47 -14.95 6.02
N PRO A 168 -9.30 -14.53 5.04
CA PRO A 168 -8.83 -13.68 3.96
C PRO A 168 -8.46 -12.31 4.52
N TYR A 169 -7.17 -11.98 4.51
CA TYR A 169 -6.68 -10.65 4.86
C TYR A 169 -6.73 -9.74 3.63
N ASN A 170 -6.19 -10.22 2.53
CA ASN A 170 -6.13 -9.47 1.27
C ASN A 170 -6.32 -10.41 0.07
N LEU A 171 -6.78 -9.89 -1.04
CA LEU A 171 -7.06 -10.64 -2.27
C LEU A 171 -6.34 -10.00 -3.45
N TYR A 172 -5.70 -10.86 -4.25
CA TYR A 172 -5.05 -10.48 -5.51
C TYR A 172 -5.48 -11.41 -6.64
N PHE A 173 -5.17 -11.00 -7.87
CA PHE A 173 -5.36 -11.81 -9.07
C PHE A 173 -4.10 -11.83 -9.90
N THR A 174 -3.73 -12.99 -10.43
CA THR A 174 -2.62 -13.07 -11.39
C THR A 174 -2.92 -12.23 -12.62
N PRO A 175 -1.91 -11.60 -13.27
CA PRO A 175 -2.15 -10.71 -14.40
C PRO A 175 -2.85 -11.35 -15.61
N ASP A 176 -2.81 -12.69 -15.73
CA ASP A 176 -3.54 -13.47 -16.75
C ASP A 176 -4.97 -13.84 -16.31
N GLY A 177 -5.38 -13.46 -15.10
CA GLY A 177 -6.71 -13.74 -14.55
C GLY A 177 -6.98 -15.20 -14.22
N ARG A 178 -5.97 -16.08 -14.24
CA ARG A 178 -6.16 -17.53 -14.04
C ARG A 178 -6.25 -17.93 -12.57
N HIS A 179 -5.72 -17.12 -11.66
CA HIS A 179 -5.73 -17.40 -10.24
C HIS A 179 -6.14 -16.19 -9.42
N GLY A 180 -6.95 -16.42 -8.39
CA GLY A 180 -7.02 -15.57 -7.21
C GLY A 180 -5.89 -15.92 -6.27
N ILE A 181 -5.40 -14.96 -5.49
CA ILE A 181 -4.36 -15.14 -4.48
C ILE A 181 -4.90 -14.54 -3.18
N VAL A 182 -5.18 -15.40 -2.21
CA VAL A 182 -5.66 -14.98 -0.88
C VAL A 182 -4.49 -14.98 0.08
N MET A 183 -4.26 -13.84 0.71
CA MET A 183 -3.32 -13.69 1.83
C MET A 183 -4.02 -14.07 3.12
N ASP A 184 -3.50 -15.08 3.82
CA ASP A 184 -3.95 -15.50 5.14
C ASP A 184 -2.85 -15.11 6.14
N GLU A 185 -2.92 -13.88 6.63
CA GLU A 185 -1.90 -13.28 7.50
C GLU A 185 -1.76 -14.04 8.83
N GLU A 186 -2.87 -14.60 9.33
CA GLU A 186 -2.89 -15.29 10.62
C GLU A 186 -2.20 -16.67 10.57
N HIS A 187 -2.24 -17.34 9.41
CA HIS A 187 -1.63 -18.67 9.25
C HIS A 187 -0.37 -18.66 8.38
N ASP A 188 0.14 -17.50 8.03
CA ASP A 188 1.35 -17.33 7.21
C ASP A 188 1.25 -18.01 5.82
N ASP A 189 0.02 -18.07 5.25
CA ASP A 189 -0.28 -18.74 3.99
C ASP A 189 -0.57 -17.74 2.85
N ILE A 190 -0.06 -18.06 1.66
CA ILE A 190 -0.43 -17.43 0.39
C ILE A 190 -1.12 -18.48 -0.46
N ALA A 191 -2.44 -18.42 -0.57
CA ALA A 191 -3.23 -19.45 -1.24
C ALA A 191 -3.59 -19.04 -2.66
N PHE A 192 -3.13 -19.77 -3.65
CA PHE A 192 -3.63 -19.68 -5.01
C PHE A 192 -5.00 -20.37 -5.10
N THR A 193 -5.97 -19.71 -5.68
CA THR A 193 -7.35 -20.17 -5.76
C THR A 193 -7.86 -20.10 -7.20
N ASP A 194 -8.92 -20.81 -7.49
CA ASP A 194 -9.73 -20.52 -8.68
C ASP A 194 -10.31 -19.08 -8.56
N PRO A 195 -10.21 -18.22 -9.57
CA PRO A 195 -10.53 -16.78 -9.42
C PRO A 195 -12.04 -16.49 -9.33
N ARG A 196 -12.91 -17.49 -9.54
CA ARG A 196 -14.37 -17.34 -9.50
C ARG A 196 -15.03 -18.06 -8.34
N THR A 197 -14.57 -19.29 -8.06
CA THR A 197 -15.13 -20.14 -7.00
C THR A 197 -14.35 -20.01 -5.69
N PHE A 198 -13.13 -19.49 -5.74
CA PHE A 198 -12.17 -19.41 -4.64
C PHE A 198 -11.81 -20.75 -4.01
N ARG A 199 -12.06 -21.85 -4.74
CA ARG A 199 -11.58 -23.17 -4.33
C ARG A 199 -10.04 -23.15 -4.26
N ARG A 200 -9.49 -23.49 -3.10
CA ARG A 200 -8.04 -23.49 -2.85
C ARG A 200 -7.33 -24.50 -3.76
N GLY A 201 -6.24 -24.04 -4.34
CA GLY A 201 -5.24 -24.83 -5.07
C GLY A 201 -3.93 -24.90 -4.33
N ALA A 202 -2.83 -24.49 -4.98
CA ALA A 202 -1.51 -24.45 -4.37
C ALA A 202 -1.46 -23.44 -3.23
N VAL A 203 -0.70 -23.78 -2.18
CA VAL A 203 -0.44 -22.90 -1.04
C VAL A 203 1.06 -22.73 -0.89
N VAL A 204 1.49 -21.48 -0.77
CA VAL A 204 2.86 -21.13 -0.37
C VAL A 204 2.83 -20.85 1.11
N HIS A 205 3.55 -21.67 1.87
CA HIS A 205 3.87 -21.46 3.27
C HIS A 205 5.39 -21.39 3.39
N ASP A 206 5.92 -20.33 3.95
CA ASP A 206 7.36 -20.13 4.07
C ASP A 206 7.68 -19.60 5.46
N GLY A 207 8.40 -20.40 6.26
CA GLY A 207 8.71 -20.09 7.66
C GLY A 207 9.51 -18.79 7.86
N SER A 208 10.05 -18.18 6.79
CA SER A 208 10.70 -16.86 6.84
C SER A 208 9.72 -15.70 6.62
N CYS A 209 8.45 -15.98 6.29
CA CYS A 209 7.41 -15.00 6.08
C CYS A 209 6.30 -15.16 7.10
N ARG A 210 6.28 -14.29 8.08
CA ARG A 210 5.17 -14.22 9.04
C ARG A 210 4.32 -13.01 8.71
N GLY A 211 3.01 -13.21 8.63
CA GLY A 211 2.05 -12.19 8.26
C GLY A 211 2.20 -11.72 6.80
N PRO A 212 2.02 -12.59 5.77
CA PRO A 212 1.95 -12.15 4.39
C PRO A 212 0.71 -11.26 4.20
N ASN A 213 0.88 -9.99 3.82
CA ASN A 213 -0.24 -9.07 3.78
C ASN A 213 -0.41 -8.31 2.47
N HIS A 214 0.59 -7.57 1.98
CA HIS A 214 0.46 -6.78 0.75
C HIS A 214 1.37 -7.28 -0.36
N ALA A 215 0.95 -7.06 -1.62
CA ALA A 215 1.72 -7.50 -2.77
C ALA A 215 1.50 -6.61 -4.01
N ASP A 216 2.47 -6.62 -4.93
CA ASP A 216 2.29 -6.18 -6.30
C ASP A 216 3.10 -7.05 -7.27
N PHE A 217 2.68 -7.05 -8.53
CA PHE A 217 3.23 -7.91 -9.57
C PHE A 217 4.31 -7.20 -10.37
N SER A 218 5.30 -7.97 -10.83
CA SER A 218 6.28 -7.51 -11.81
C SER A 218 5.60 -7.04 -13.11
N ALA A 219 6.29 -6.18 -13.84
CA ALA A 219 5.76 -5.61 -15.07
C ALA A 219 5.43 -6.67 -16.14
N ASP A 220 6.18 -7.78 -16.15
CA ASP A 220 5.96 -8.94 -17.01
C ASP A 220 4.95 -9.97 -16.43
N GLY A 221 4.44 -9.72 -15.22
CA GLY A 221 3.47 -10.57 -14.55
C GLY A 221 3.99 -11.93 -14.04
N ARG A 222 5.30 -12.23 -14.21
CA ARG A 222 5.86 -13.55 -13.91
C ARG A 222 6.06 -13.82 -12.43
N TYR A 223 6.10 -12.80 -11.61
CA TYR A 223 6.19 -12.93 -10.15
C TYR A 223 5.50 -11.74 -9.45
N PHE A 224 5.25 -11.90 -8.19
CA PHE A 224 4.85 -10.82 -7.31
C PHE A 224 5.78 -10.76 -6.09
N LEU A 225 5.85 -9.58 -5.50
CA LEU A 225 6.59 -9.33 -4.27
C LEU A 225 5.57 -9.17 -3.14
N VAL A 226 5.77 -9.92 -2.06
CA VAL A 226 4.88 -9.93 -0.88
C VAL A 226 5.61 -9.34 0.31
N SER A 227 4.96 -8.47 1.06
CA SER A 227 5.41 -8.04 2.39
C SER A 227 5.01 -9.05 3.45
N CYS A 228 5.96 -9.36 4.33
CA CYS A 228 5.81 -10.25 5.47
C CYS A 228 5.98 -9.40 6.73
N GLU A 229 4.86 -8.83 7.22
CA GLU A 229 4.87 -7.77 8.23
C GLU A 229 5.61 -8.18 9.51
N PHE A 230 5.29 -9.37 10.03
CA PHE A 230 5.75 -9.77 11.37
C PHE A 230 7.16 -10.36 11.37
N SER A 231 7.72 -10.69 10.19
CA SER A 231 9.10 -11.13 10.04
C SER A 231 10.05 -10.07 9.48
N GLY A 232 9.51 -8.90 9.03
CA GLY A 232 10.32 -7.81 8.48
C GLY A 232 11.02 -8.19 7.19
N SER A 233 10.37 -8.99 6.33
CA SER A 233 10.96 -9.53 5.12
C SER A 233 10.03 -9.38 3.91
N LEU A 234 10.57 -9.65 2.71
CA LEU A 234 9.83 -9.71 1.47
C LEU A 234 10.04 -11.07 0.81
N LEU A 235 8.98 -11.66 0.28
CA LEU A 235 9.05 -12.84 -0.58
C LEU A 235 8.82 -12.47 -2.04
N LYS A 236 9.61 -13.07 -2.92
CA LYS A 236 9.37 -13.09 -4.37
C LYS A 236 8.75 -14.44 -4.72
N VAL A 237 7.51 -14.43 -5.21
CA VAL A 237 6.73 -15.65 -5.53
C VAL A 237 6.45 -15.70 -7.02
N SER A 238 6.73 -16.84 -7.65
CA SER A 238 6.46 -17.08 -9.07
C SER A 238 4.96 -17.28 -9.31
N THR A 239 4.38 -16.58 -10.27
CA THR A 239 2.99 -16.76 -10.71
C THR A 239 2.76 -18.04 -11.50
N THR A 240 3.82 -18.65 -12.05
CA THR A 240 3.73 -19.87 -12.87
C THR A 240 3.98 -21.14 -12.06
N SER A 241 5.02 -21.14 -11.21
CA SER A 241 5.37 -22.32 -10.43
C SER A 241 4.72 -22.35 -9.06
N HIS A 242 4.10 -21.23 -8.62
CA HIS A 242 3.52 -21.04 -7.28
C HIS A 242 4.52 -21.36 -6.17
N ARG A 243 5.78 -20.91 -6.35
CA ARG A 243 6.88 -21.16 -5.41
C ARG A 243 7.63 -19.87 -5.09
N VAL A 244 8.21 -19.81 -3.90
CA VAL A 244 9.15 -18.76 -3.53
C VAL A 244 10.42 -18.89 -4.39
N THR A 245 10.81 -17.78 -5.03
CA THR A 245 11.99 -17.69 -5.90
C THR A 245 13.02 -16.71 -5.38
N GLY A 246 12.74 -16.03 -4.28
CA GLY A 246 13.67 -15.12 -3.62
C GLY A 246 13.12 -14.62 -2.29
N ARG A 247 14.03 -14.23 -1.41
CA ARG A 247 13.73 -13.63 -0.10
C ARG A 247 14.65 -12.43 0.12
N LEU A 248 14.11 -11.42 0.81
CA LEU A 248 14.88 -10.26 1.23
C LEU A 248 14.52 -9.92 2.67
N ASP A 249 15.49 -10.05 3.55
CA ASP A 249 15.41 -9.56 4.93
C ASP A 249 15.66 -8.04 4.91
N LEU A 250 14.77 -7.27 5.54
CA LEU A 250 14.85 -5.80 5.64
C LEU A 250 15.54 -5.33 6.92
N GLY A 251 15.95 -6.29 7.76
CA GLY A 251 16.62 -6.08 9.02
C GLY A 251 15.69 -5.96 10.22
N PRO A 252 16.26 -6.06 11.43
CA PRO A 252 15.52 -6.10 12.69
C PRO A 252 14.57 -4.91 12.85
N GLY A 253 13.35 -5.15 13.28
CA GLY A 253 12.34 -4.12 13.54
C GLY A 253 11.66 -3.55 12.31
N SER A 254 11.93 -4.02 11.08
CA SER A 254 11.15 -3.66 9.89
C SER A 254 9.75 -4.27 9.97
N LYS A 255 8.75 -3.50 9.48
CA LYS A 255 7.36 -3.93 9.30
C LYS A 255 6.88 -3.46 7.93
N PRO A 256 7.22 -4.21 6.86
CA PRO A 256 6.80 -3.85 5.51
C PRO A 256 5.28 -3.97 5.37
N GLN A 257 4.68 -2.96 4.75
CA GLN A 257 3.27 -2.83 4.46
C GLN A 257 3.04 -2.83 2.94
N ASP A 258 2.32 -1.82 2.41
CA ASP A 258 1.97 -1.79 1.00
C ASP A 258 3.19 -1.92 0.09
N VAL A 259 2.98 -2.65 -1.00
CA VAL A 259 3.95 -2.88 -2.06
C VAL A 259 3.37 -2.34 -3.37
N ARG A 260 4.11 -1.48 -4.06
CA ARG A 260 3.66 -0.88 -5.31
C ARG A 260 4.76 -0.86 -6.37
N LEU A 261 4.49 -1.42 -7.55
CA LEU A 261 5.43 -1.34 -8.67
C LEU A 261 5.52 0.10 -9.19
N SER A 262 6.74 0.55 -9.48
CA SER A 262 6.96 1.87 -10.08
C SER A 262 6.33 2.00 -11.46
N PRO A 263 5.95 3.21 -11.91
CA PRO A 263 5.35 3.42 -13.23
C PRO A 263 6.21 2.93 -14.40
N ASP A 264 7.53 2.89 -14.25
CA ASP A 264 8.47 2.37 -15.25
C ASP A 264 8.74 0.85 -15.10
N GLY A 265 8.20 0.21 -14.07
CA GLY A 265 8.34 -1.22 -13.80
C GLY A 265 9.70 -1.67 -13.25
N ARG A 266 10.56 -0.73 -12.83
CA ARG A 266 11.97 -1.04 -12.47
C ARG A 266 12.22 -1.24 -11.00
N VAL A 267 11.37 -0.72 -10.14
CA VAL A 267 11.47 -0.89 -8.69
C VAL A 267 10.10 -1.17 -8.09
N PHE A 268 10.08 -1.87 -6.97
CA PHE A 268 8.94 -1.90 -6.08
C PHE A 268 9.18 -0.90 -4.96
N TYR A 269 8.20 -0.06 -4.70
CA TYR A 269 8.13 0.74 -3.49
C TYR A 269 7.50 -0.09 -2.39
N VAL A 270 8.07 -0.04 -1.19
CA VAL A 270 7.57 -0.74 -0.01
C VAL A 270 7.55 0.23 1.16
N ALA A 271 6.40 0.43 1.76
CA ALA A 271 6.28 1.19 3.00
C ALA A 271 6.78 0.33 4.17
N ASP A 272 7.84 0.77 4.84
CA ASP A 272 8.33 0.12 6.06
C ASP A 272 7.85 0.93 7.27
N MET A 273 6.68 0.53 7.77
CA MET A 273 5.90 1.23 8.76
C MET A 273 6.67 1.50 10.08
N ALA A 274 7.40 0.51 10.56
CA ALA A 274 8.07 0.62 11.85
C ALA A 274 9.42 1.37 11.79
N ARG A 275 9.89 1.70 10.59
CA ARG A 275 11.14 2.43 10.37
C ARG A 275 10.96 3.74 9.62
N ASP A 276 9.74 4.21 9.49
CA ASP A 276 9.39 5.51 8.94
C ASP A 276 10.08 5.78 7.59
N ARG A 277 9.95 4.82 6.66
CA ARG A 277 10.65 4.88 5.37
C ARG A 277 9.90 4.22 4.23
N LEU A 278 10.13 4.73 3.04
CA LEU A 278 9.75 4.13 1.77
C LEU A 278 10.98 3.50 1.13
N LEU A 279 10.98 2.20 0.99
CA LEU A 279 12.05 1.44 0.36
C LEU A 279 11.82 1.35 -1.14
N ARG A 280 12.90 1.34 -1.91
CA ARG A 280 12.90 0.96 -3.32
C ARG A 280 13.63 -0.37 -3.46
N ILE A 281 12.92 -1.36 -3.96
CA ILE A 281 13.43 -2.72 -4.17
C ILE A 281 13.63 -2.94 -5.67
N GLY A 282 14.86 -3.23 -6.07
CA GLY A 282 15.18 -3.44 -7.48
C GLY A 282 14.54 -4.73 -8.03
N TRP A 283 13.81 -4.62 -9.14
CA TRP A 283 13.08 -5.72 -9.77
C TRP A 283 13.98 -6.91 -10.15
N ARG A 284 15.24 -6.64 -10.52
CA ARG A 284 16.17 -7.64 -11.07
C ARG A 284 16.85 -8.48 -10.02
N HIS A 285 17.29 -7.86 -8.92
CA HIS A 285 18.18 -8.49 -7.95
C HIS A 285 17.62 -8.50 -6.52
N LEU A 286 16.32 -8.31 -6.35
CA LEU A 286 15.63 -8.32 -5.06
C LEU A 286 16.52 -7.76 -3.92
N ARG A 287 16.84 -6.47 -4.01
CA ARG A 287 17.66 -5.76 -3.03
C ARG A 287 17.16 -4.32 -2.85
N VAL A 288 17.40 -3.75 -1.70
CA VAL A 288 17.17 -2.32 -1.47
C VAL A 288 18.14 -1.53 -2.36
N VAL A 289 17.59 -0.67 -3.23
CA VAL A 289 18.35 0.22 -4.11
C VAL A 289 18.20 1.69 -3.75
N GLY A 290 17.37 2.00 -2.78
CA GLY A 290 17.20 3.34 -2.24
C GLY A 290 16.20 3.39 -1.11
N VAL A 291 16.29 4.46 -0.33
CA VAL A 291 15.44 4.76 0.83
C VAL A 291 15.01 6.22 0.73
N THR A 292 13.75 6.48 1.09
CA THR A 292 13.20 7.82 1.32
C THR A 292 12.62 7.82 2.72
N HIS A 293 13.09 8.71 3.59
CA HIS A 293 12.53 8.86 4.93
C HIS A 293 11.18 9.56 4.86
N LEU A 294 10.23 9.08 5.63
CA LEU A 294 8.85 9.56 5.70
C LEU A 294 8.50 9.88 7.15
N PRO A 295 7.42 10.62 7.39
CA PRO A 295 6.82 10.74 8.72
C PRO A 295 6.34 9.40 9.29
N SER A 296 5.82 9.44 10.52
CA SER A 296 5.56 8.25 11.34
C SER A 296 4.53 7.30 10.73
N MET A 297 4.90 6.03 10.65
CA MET A 297 4.08 4.88 10.25
C MET A 297 3.52 4.98 8.83
N PRO A 298 4.37 5.08 7.76
CA PRO A 298 3.92 5.02 6.38
C PRO A 298 3.24 3.68 6.09
N HIS A 299 2.13 3.70 5.31
CA HIS A 299 1.34 2.51 5.06
C HIS A 299 0.92 2.35 3.60
N GLY A 300 -0.14 3.00 3.13
CA GLY A 300 -0.63 2.86 1.76
C GLY A 300 0.17 3.67 0.74
N ILE A 301 0.35 3.16 -0.47
CA ILE A 301 1.11 3.79 -1.56
C ILE A 301 0.23 3.88 -2.80
N TYR A 302 -0.08 5.09 -3.27
CA TYR A 302 -1.00 5.34 -4.39
C TYR A 302 -0.32 6.17 -5.48
N PRO A 303 -0.09 5.62 -6.69
CA PRO A 303 0.39 6.41 -7.82
C PRO A 303 -0.63 7.49 -8.22
N SER A 304 -0.15 8.70 -8.50
CA SER A 304 -0.96 9.72 -9.18
C SER A 304 -1.36 9.22 -10.57
N ARG A 305 -2.49 9.71 -11.10
CA ARG A 305 -3.01 9.23 -12.40
C ARG A 305 -2.11 9.59 -13.60
N ASP A 306 -1.21 10.54 -13.42
CA ASP A 306 -0.16 10.86 -14.42
C ASP A 306 1.14 10.07 -14.22
N GLY A 307 1.23 9.28 -13.14
CA GLY A 307 2.39 8.46 -12.80
C GLY A 307 3.63 9.25 -12.34
N ARG A 308 3.49 10.54 -12.02
CA ARG A 308 4.63 11.40 -11.62
C ARG A 308 4.90 11.38 -10.12
N HIS A 309 3.89 11.09 -9.32
CA HIS A 309 3.95 11.10 -7.88
C HIS A 309 3.42 9.80 -7.27
N LEU A 310 3.84 9.53 -6.06
CA LEU A 310 3.22 8.58 -5.14
C LEU A 310 2.67 9.36 -3.97
N TYR A 311 1.44 9.08 -3.59
CA TYR A 311 0.83 9.53 -2.35
C TYR A 311 1.02 8.42 -1.32
N VAL A 312 1.72 8.70 -0.24
CA VAL A 312 1.97 7.74 0.84
C VAL A 312 1.26 8.23 2.10
N SER A 313 0.42 7.38 2.67
CA SER A 313 -0.24 7.71 3.93
C SER A 313 0.72 7.52 5.09
N ASP A 314 0.91 8.56 5.91
CA ASP A 314 1.73 8.55 7.12
C ASP A 314 0.79 8.50 8.33
N ARG A 315 0.42 7.29 8.72
CA ARG A 315 -0.72 6.98 9.57
C ARG A 315 -0.71 7.71 10.91
N MET A 316 0.42 7.68 11.63
CA MET A 316 0.51 8.29 12.96
C MET A 316 0.93 9.76 12.92
N ALA A 317 1.43 10.23 11.78
CA ALA A 317 1.72 11.65 11.58
C ALA A 317 0.46 12.46 11.23
N GLY A 318 -0.61 11.79 10.77
CA GLY A 318 -1.81 12.48 10.28
C GLY A 318 -1.55 13.23 8.98
N GLU A 319 -0.72 12.65 8.10
CA GLU A 319 -0.21 13.32 6.90
C GLU A 319 -0.25 12.39 5.68
N VAL A 320 -0.10 12.98 4.51
CA VAL A 320 0.17 12.29 3.24
C VAL A 320 1.46 12.86 2.66
N SER A 321 2.48 12.04 2.52
CA SER A 321 3.70 12.41 1.81
C SER A 321 3.50 12.28 0.30
N VAL A 322 3.83 13.34 -0.45
CA VAL A 322 3.87 13.32 -1.92
C VAL A 322 5.30 13.07 -2.37
N VAL A 323 5.56 11.89 -2.88
CA VAL A 323 6.90 11.48 -3.33
C VAL A 323 7.01 11.58 -4.84
N SER A 324 7.98 12.33 -5.34
CA SER A 324 8.27 12.40 -6.78
C SER A 324 8.87 11.06 -7.27
N VAL A 325 8.27 10.49 -8.31
CA VAL A 325 8.78 9.25 -8.95
C VAL A 325 10.15 9.51 -9.62
N ALA A 326 10.38 10.72 -10.12
CA ALA A 326 11.62 11.06 -10.82
C ALA A 326 12.80 11.27 -9.87
N SER A 327 12.62 12.05 -8.79
CA SER A 327 13.69 12.35 -7.82
C SER A 327 13.73 11.38 -6.65
N HIS A 328 12.65 10.64 -6.40
CA HIS A 328 12.43 9.79 -5.23
C HIS A 328 12.48 10.54 -3.89
N GLN A 329 12.18 11.84 -3.92
CA GLN A 329 12.15 12.70 -2.73
C GLN A 329 10.72 13.10 -2.40
N VAL A 330 10.44 13.38 -1.14
CA VAL A 330 9.22 14.06 -0.71
C VAL A 330 9.26 15.48 -1.29
N VAL A 331 8.24 15.83 -2.06
CA VAL A 331 8.12 17.15 -2.72
C VAL A 331 6.99 17.98 -2.15
N ASP A 332 6.08 17.35 -1.42
CA ASP A 332 4.98 18.03 -0.71
C ASP A 332 4.48 17.13 0.44
N THR A 333 3.80 17.74 1.42
CA THR A 333 3.19 17.03 2.55
C THR A 333 1.83 17.63 2.86
N TRP A 334 0.79 16.81 2.80
CA TRP A 334 -0.59 17.23 3.03
C TRP A 334 -1.04 16.85 4.43
N LYS A 335 -1.45 17.83 5.22
CA LYS A 335 -1.72 17.64 6.65
C LYS A 335 -3.21 17.56 6.97
N ALA A 336 -3.55 16.64 7.85
CA ALA A 336 -4.84 16.58 8.54
C ALA A 336 -4.61 16.26 10.02
N PRO A 337 -4.25 17.26 10.83
CA PRO A 337 -3.86 17.04 12.23
C PRO A 337 -4.93 16.28 13.02
N GLY A 338 -4.51 15.28 13.80
CA GLY A 338 -5.40 14.42 14.57
C GLY A 338 -6.12 13.35 13.73
N SER A 339 -5.76 13.19 12.47
CA SER A 339 -6.21 12.08 11.63
C SER A 339 -5.21 10.91 11.63
N HIS A 340 -5.69 9.75 11.14
CA HIS A 340 -4.86 8.56 10.99
C HIS A 340 -5.06 7.98 9.59
N PRO A 341 -4.65 8.70 8.51
CA PRO A 341 -4.87 8.27 7.13
C PRO A 341 -4.19 6.93 6.87
N ASP A 342 -4.95 6.01 6.30
CA ASP A 342 -4.53 4.62 6.18
C ASP A 342 -4.55 4.15 4.72
N MET A 343 -5.66 3.60 4.27
CA MET A 343 -5.73 2.97 2.96
C MET A 343 -6.87 3.53 2.11
N GLY A 344 -6.70 3.47 0.78
CA GLY A 344 -7.72 3.98 -0.12
C GLY A 344 -7.30 4.00 -1.58
N GLY A 345 -7.42 5.16 -2.23
CA GLY A 345 -7.06 5.31 -3.63
C GLY A 345 -7.39 6.69 -4.20
N VAL A 346 -6.94 6.90 -5.42
CA VAL A 346 -7.20 8.13 -6.18
C VAL A 346 -8.47 7.96 -6.99
N SER A 347 -9.34 8.98 -7.01
CA SER A 347 -10.56 9.03 -7.83
C SER A 347 -10.28 8.79 -9.32
N ALA A 348 -11.30 8.41 -10.07
CA ALA A 348 -11.16 8.11 -11.50
C ALA A 348 -10.64 9.29 -12.33
N ASP A 349 -11.03 10.50 -11.97
CA ASP A 349 -10.58 11.74 -12.61
C ASP A 349 -9.22 12.25 -12.13
N GLY A 350 -8.65 11.59 -11.12
CA GLY A 350 -7.36 11.93 -10.52
C GLY A 350 -7.39 13.09 -9.54
N ARG A 351 -8.56 13.66 -9.23
CA ARG A 351 -8.67 14.92 -8.47
C ARG A 351 -8.71 14.76 -6.97
N THR A 352 -9.10 13.59 -6.48
CA THR A 352 -9.23 13.36 -5.03
C THR A 352 -8.50 12.10 -4.63
N LEU A 353 -7.64 12.20 -3.63
CA LEU A 353 -7.14 11.06 -2.88
C LEU A 353 -8.09 10.81 -1.72
N TRP A 354 -8.65 9.60 -1.66
CA TRP A 354 -9.52 9.15 -0.58
C TRP A 354 -8.79 8.13 0.29
N LEU A 355 -8.77 8.35 1.60
CA LEU A 355 -8.16 7.45 2.58
C LEU A 355 -9.11 7.23 3.76
N SER A 356 -9.12 6.00 4.26
CA SER A 356 -9.72 5.68 5.56
C SER A 356 -8.88 6.25 6.69
N GLY A 357 -9.50 6.58 7.82
CA GLY A 357 -8.85 7.00 9.06
C GLY A 357 -8.88 5.85 10.08
N ARG A 358 -7.81 5.05 10.12
CA ARG A 358 -7.74 3.76 10.82
C ARG A 358 -8.20 3.77 12.28
N TYR A 359 -7.87 4.82 13.03
CA TYR A 359 -8.08 4.86 14.47
C TYR A 359 -9.04 5.98 14.91
N ASP A 360 -9.61 6.71 13.96
CA ASP A 360 -10.45 7.87 14.25
C ASP A 360 -11.85 7.81 13.64
N GLY A 361 -12.17 6.71 12.92
CA GLY A 361 -13.52 6.44 12.42
C GLY A 361 -13.98 7.34 11.28
N HIS A 362 -13.08 7.93 10.52
CA HIS A 362 -13.41 8.83 9.41
C HIS A 362 -12.93 8.32 8.06
N VAL A 363 -13.43 8.95 7.01
CA VAL A 363 -12.87 8.92 5.66
C VAL A 363 -12.44 10.35 5.30
N TYR A 364 -11.25 10.47 4.76
CA TYR A 364 -10.63 11.72 4.37
C TYR A 364 -10.50 11.82 2.86
N GLY A 365 -10.72 13.02 2.30
CA GLY A 365 -10.48 13.32 0.89
C GLY A 365 -9.59 14.54 0.75
N TRP A 366 -8.49 14.41 -0.01
CA TRP A 366 -7.60 15.51 -0.35
C TRP A 366 -7.71 15.85 -1.83
N ASP A 367 -7.80 17.14 -2.16
CA ASP A 367 -7.62 17.63 -3.53
C ASP A 367 -6.17 17.42 -3.96
N THR A 368 -5.93 16.57 -4.96
CA THR A 368 -4.59 16.15 -5.38
C THR A 368 -3.75 17.25 -6.02
N ARG A 369 -4.39 18.34 -6.47
CA ARG A 369 -3.72 19.47 -7.08
C ARG A 369 -3.22 20.49 -6.04
N THR A 370 -3.94 20.63 -4.94
CA THR A 370 -3.69 21.67 -3.93
C THR A 370 -3.21 21.11 -2.58
N GLY A 371 -3.32 19.80 -2.38
CA GLY A 371 -3.04 19.15 -1.10
C GLY A 371 -4.06 19.49 0.02
N LYS A 372 -5.12 20.23 -0.29
CA LYS A 372 -6.10 20.63 0.72
C LYS A 372 -7.05 19.49 1.07
N LEU A 373 -7.33 19.34 2.36
CA LEU A 373 -8.39 18.47 2.85
C LEU A 373 -9.75 19.06 2.39
N VAL A 374 -10.49 18.29 1.59
CA VAL A 374 -11.79 18.70 1.01
C VAL A 374 -12.96 17.89 1.54
N ALA A 375 -12.69 16.78 2.24
CA ALA A 375 -13.72 15.97 2.87
C ALA A 375 -13.19 15.33 4.17
N LYS A 376 -14.07 15.29 5.17
CA LYS A 376 -13.95 14.47 6.38
C LYS A 376 -15.33 13.91 6.67
N ILE A 377 -15.50 12.59 6.60
CA ILE A 377 -16.78 11.89 6.69
C ILE A 377 -16.71 10.92 7.84
N ASP A 378 -17.59 11.04 8.81
CA ASP A 378 -17.70 10.11 9.94
C ASP A 378 -18.34 8.80 9.45
N VAL A 379 -17.67 7.67 9.70
CA VAL A 379 -18.14 6.32 9.38
C VAL A 379 -18.11 5.40 10.60
N GLY A 380 -17.56 5.90 11.70
CA GLY A 380 -17.37 5.16 12.94
C GLY A 380 -16.35 4.01 12.86
N GLY A 381 -16.10 3.37 13.99
CA GLY A 381 -15.26 2.18 14.09
C GLY A 381 -13.81 2.38 13.70
N ASN A 382 -13.23 1.37 13.08
CA ASN A 382 -11.84 1.35 12.57
C ASN A 382 -11.83 1.04 11.08
N PRO A 383 -12.14 2.00 10.21
CA PRO A 383 -12.12 1.79 8.76
C PRO A 383 -10.71 1.45 8.28
N HIS A 384 -10.60 0.54 7.29
CA HIS A 384 -9.30 0.07 6.79
C HIS A 384 -9.24 0.15 5.26
N GLY A 385 -9.04 -0.95 4.58
CA GLY A 385 -8.76 -1.05 3.15
C GLY A 385 -9.87 -0.52 2.25
N LEU A 386 -10.09 0.79 2.27
CA LEU A 386 -11.08 1.51 1.48
C LEU A 386 -10.81 1.33 -0.01
N LEU A 387 -11.86 0.98 -0.77
CA LEU A 387 -11.84 0.97 -2.22
C LEU A 387 -12.53 2.23 -2.77
N VAL A 388 -11.85 2.93 -3.65
CA VAL A 388 -12.45 3.95 -4.54
C VAL A 388 -12.97 3.24 -5.79
N TRP A 389 -14.24 3.39 -6.15
CA TRP A 389 -14.82 2.74 -7.31
C TRP A 389 -15.69 3.72 -8.13
N PRO A 390 -15.71 3.62 -9.50
CA PRO A 390 -14.75 2.87 -10.32
C PRO A 390 -13.36 3.52 -10.36
N GLN A 391 -12.35 2.73 -10.75
CA GLN A 391 -10.99 3.21 -10.96
C GLN A 391 -10.54 2.99 -12.41
N PRO A 392 -9.64 3.83 -12.95
CA PRO A 392 -9.02 3.63 -14.25
C PRO A 392 -8.19 2.34 -14.30
N GLY A 393 -8.25 1.65 -15.44
CA GLY A 393 -7.52 0.42 -15.68
C GLY A 393 -8.37 -0.58 -16.44
N ARG A 394 -7.74 -1.55 -17.10
CA ARG A 394 -8.40 -2.58 -17.92
C ARG A 394 -8.73 -3.84 -17.15
N TYR A 395 -7.96 -4.14 -16.11
CA TYR A 395 -8.11 -5.30 -15.23
C TYR A 395 -7.51 -5.01 -13.85
N SER A 396 -7.98 -5.73 -12.87
CA SER A 396 -7.52 -5.61 -11.49
C SER A 396 -6.45 -6.65 -11.16
N LEU A 397 -5.42 -6.24 -10.48
CA LEU A 397 -4.47 -7.14 -9.81
C LEU A 397 -4.85 -7.38 -8.34
N GLY A 398 -5.91 -6.74 -7.87
CA GLY A 398 -6.43 -6.92 -6.52
C GLY A 398 -6.19 -5.76 -5.57
N HIS A 399 -6.18 -6.05 -4.29
CA HIS A 399 -6.07 -5.11 -3.19
C HIS A 399 -7.11 -3.99 -3.31
N THR A 400 -6.89 -2.79 -2.82
CA THR A 400 -7.80 -1.64 -2.91
C THR A 400 -7.86 -0.99 -4.31
N GLY A 401 -7.64 -1.78 -5.36
CA GLY A 401 -7.68 -1.31 -6.74
C GLY A 401 -6.30 -1.05 -7.33
N ASN A 402 -5.45 -2.08 -7.32
CA ASN A 402 -4.23 -2.07 -8.13
C ASN A 402 -4.60 -2.47 -9.58
N LEU A 403 -4.96 -1.49 -10.40
CA LEU A 403 -5.41 -1.70 -11.79
C LEU A 403 -4.31 -1.36 -12.80
N ARG A 404 -4.36 -2.06 -13.94
CA ARG A 404 -3.44 -1.83 -15.06
C ARG A 404 -4.12 -1.81 -16.41
#